data_cf5d877e800fbb079c2d646a5c30e4e2
#
_entry.id   cf5d877e800fbb079c2d646a5c30e4e2
#
_cell.length_a   1.000
_cell.length_b   1.000
_cell.length_c   1.000
_cell.angle_alpha   90.00
_cell.angle_beta   90.00
_cell.angle_gamma   90.00
#
_symmetry.space_group_name_H-M   'P 1'
#
loop_
_entity.id
_entity.type
_entity.pdbx_description
1 polymer ?
#
loop_
_entity_poly.entity_id
_entity_poly.type
_entity_poly.pdbx_seq_one_letter_code
_entity_poly.pdbx_strand_id
1 'polypeptide(L)'
;MSRPKDKTQLEPQKVEREAAAPSQTDGNASSPSKLDPYESMLSRFYKAADALGISADEREILSKPAEIHIAHLPVAMDDGSVRVFESYRIIHSRVLGPGKGGIRYAPKVNMREVMALAAWMTWKCAVVNIPYGGAKGGISCDPKKMSVGELERLTRAYTRAMAEVFGPDKDIPAPDMGTSAREMAWIVDEYSRLNKGNFIPAVVTGKPLELGGSKGRVEATGRGVTMVTLQALQRMGKRPEGLSAAVQGFGNVGSITARYLSQHGIRVVAISDTTGGYYNENGILIHQAIQHRDKNGGLLEGFKGGERISNEELLTLPVDILVPAATEDQITPANAPHIKAWLIVEGANGPTTADADPILNERGITVIPDILANAGGVIVSYYEWVQNRRGHYYTEAEVQERADNTIRQAFDEVFARAVSQKVSLREAAYLIAVERVVRALRMHGRY
;
A
#
# COMPACT_ATOMS: atom_id res chain seq x y z
N MET A 1 -22.65 69.71 35.23
CA MET A 1 -23.54 70.16 34.16
C MET A 1 -23.78 69.00 33.20
N SER A 2 -25.01 68.55 33.28
CA SER A 2 -25.94 67.95 32.34
C SER A 2 -25.42 67.02 31.22
N ARG A 3 -25.74 65.72 31.33
CA ARG A 3 -25.91 64.76 30.24
C ARG A 3 -27.22 65.06 29.47
N PRO A 4 -27.32 64.73 28.19
CA PRO A 4 -28.57 64.22 27.68
C PRO A 4 -28.50 62.75 27.32
N LYS A 5 -29.58 62.06 27.68
CA LYS A 5 -29.99 60.73 27.26
C LYS A 5 -30.51 60.80 25.83
N ASP A 6 -30.17 59.86 24.99
CA ASP A 6 -31.04 59.54 23.85
C ASP A 6 -31.29 58.06 23.79
N LYS A 7 -32.58 57.70 23.78
CA LYS A 7 -33.16 56.40 23.68
C LYS A 7 -33.58 56.22 22.21
N THR A 8 -33.07 55.20 21.55
CA THR A 8 -33.72 54.76 20.31
C THR A 8 -34.03 53.25 20.48
N GLN A 9 -35.30 52.94 20.62
CA GLN A 9 -35.89 51.62 20.58
C GLN A 9 -35.88 51.13 19.12
N LEU A 10 -35.44 49.91 18.89
CA LEU A 10 -35.62 49.18 17.63
C LEU A 10 -36.79 48.20 17.80
N GLU A 11 -37.81 48.37 16.99
CA GLU A 11 -38.93 47.45 16.84
C GLU A 11 -38.52 46.19 16.07
N PRO A 12 -39.15 45.02 16.33
CA PRO A 12 -38.84 43.79 15.64
C PRO A 12 -39.55 43.70 14.27
N GLN A 13 -38.80 43.49 13.22
CA GLN A 13 -39.31 43.18 11.89
C GLN A 13 -39.90 41.76 11.86
N LYS A 14 -41.15 41.65 11.42
CA LYS A 14 -41.82 40.40 11.06
C LYS A 14 -41.18 39.80 9.80
N VAL A 15 -40.67 38.57 9.91
CA VAL A 15 -40.28 37.76 8.75
C VAL A 15 -41.49 36.93 8.32
N GLU A 16 -42.06 37.25 7.17
CA GLU A 16 -43.05 36.42 6.48
C GLU A 16 -42.38 35.15 5.93
N ARG A 17 -42.94 34.00 6.27
CA ARG A 17 -42.50 32.69 5.71
C ARG A 17 -43.25 32.48 4.40
N GLU A 18 -42.56 32.57 3.29
CA GLU A 18 -43.04 32.03 2.01
C GLU A 18 -42.96 30.49 2.04
N ALA A 19 -44.08 29.85 1.73
CA ALA A 19 -44.19 28.41 1.59
C ALA A 19 -43.54 27.98 0.25
N ALA A 20 -42.45 27.23 0.29
CA ALA A 20 -41.87 26.64 -0.89
C ALA A 20 -42.70 25.43 -1.35
N ALA A 21 -42.98 25.38 -2.64
CA ALA A 21 -43.63 24.27 -3.33
C ALA A 21 -42.75 23.03 -3.38
N PRO A 22 -43.27 21.80 -3.45
CA PRO A 22 -42.47 20.58 -3.46
C PRO A 22 -41.71 20.44 -4.78
N SER A 23 -40.40 20.37 -4.71
CA SER A 23 -39.55 20.07 -5.85
C SER A 23 -39.70 18.60 -6.25
N GLN A 24 -39.87 18.38 -7.54
CA GLN A 24 -39.86 17.07 -8.19
C GLN A 24 -38.56 16.34 -7.89
N THR A 25 -38.65 15.11 -7.41
CA THR A 25 -37.53 14.20 -7.25
C THR A 25 -37.13 13.66 -8.61
N ASP A 26 -36.09 14.23 -9.21
CA ASP A 26 -35.39 13.59 -10.30
C ASP A 26 -34.71 12.32 -9.77
N GLY A 27 -35.17 11.19 -10.28
CA GLY A 27 -34.58 9.87 -10.02
C GLY A 27 -33.21 9.77 -10.62
N ASN A 28 -32.21 10.27 -9.91
CA ASN A 28 -30.81 9.99 -10.23
C ASN A 28 -30.44 8.67 -9.55
N ALA A 29 -30.37 7.58 -10.32
CA ALA A 29 -29.83 6.31 -9.88
C ALA A 29 -28.37 6.55 -9.47
N SER A 30 -28.15 6.69 -8.16
CA SER A 30 -26.81 6.82 -7.58
C SER A 30 -26.01 5.58 -7.96
N SER A 31 -24.93 5.78 -8.70
CA SER A 31 -23.83 4.81 -8.83
C SER A 31 -23.51 4.28 -7.43
N PRO A 32 -23.25 2.97 -7.25
CA PRO A 32 -22.91 2.44 -5.94
C PRO A 32 -21.75 3.25 -5.38
N SER A 33 -21.96 3.87 -4.22
CA SER A 33 -20.96 4.72 -3.58
C SER A 33 -19.70 3.89 -3.33
N LYS A 34 -18.59 4.31 -3.91
CA LYS A 34 -17.27 3.69 -3.69
C LYS A 34 -17.02 3.68 -2.19
N LEU A 35 -16.86 2.49 -1.59
CA LEU A 35 -16.56 2.38 -0.17
C LEU A 35 -15.29 3.16 0.13
N ASP A 36 -15.32 3.95 1.20
CA ASP A 36 -14.13 4.62 1.72
C ASP A 36 -13.05 3.55 2.01
N PRO A 37 -11.77 3.78 1.65
CA PRO A 37 -10.69 2.80 1.87
C PRO A 37 -10.59 2.33 3.33
N TYR A 38 -10.89 3.20 4.28
CA TYR A 38 -10.88 2.85 5.70
C TYR A 38 -12.03 1.91 6.07
N GLU A 39 -13.22 2.12 5.56
CA GLU A 39 -14.36 1.23 5.74
C GLU A 39 -14.11 -0.14 5.09
N SER A 40 -13.48 -0.16 3.91
CA SER A 40 -13.08 -1.42 3.25
C SER A 40 -12.08 -2.21 4.10
N MET A 41 -11.10 -1.53 4.70
CA MET A 41 -10.14 -2.15 5.62
C MET A 41 -10.86 -2.68 6.88
N LEU A 42 -11.73 -1.88 7.49
CA LEU A 42 -12.49 -2.27 8.69
C LEU A 42 -13.39 -3.48 8.42
N SER A 43 -14.03 -3.55 7.28
CA SER A 43 -14.87 -4.70 6.89
C SER A 43 -14.08 -6.01 6.93
N ARG A 44 -12.86 -6.03 6.39
CA ARG A 44 -11.98 -7.21 6.42
C ARG A 44 -11.50 -7.54 7.83
N PHE A 45 -11.16 -6.51 8.61
CA PHE A 45 -10.79 -6.68 10.02
C PHE A 45 -11.93 -7.28 10.84
N TYR A 46 -13.15 -6.74 10.74
CA TYR A 46 -14.29 -7.21 11.51
C TYR A 46 -14.69 -8.64 11.16
N LYS A 47 -14.62 -9.05 9.89
CA LYS A 47 -14.83 -10.45 9.50
C LYS A 47 -13.86 -11.39 10.22
N ALA A 48 -12.57 -11.03 10.27
CA ALA A 48 -11.58 -11.83 10.98
C ALA A 48 -11.81 -11.79 12.51
N ALA A 49 -12.18 -10.63 13.04
CA ALA A 49 -12.49 -10.43 14.45
C ALA A 49 -13.69 -11.27 14.91
N ASP A 50 -14.74 -11.36 14.09
CA ASP A 50 -15.91 -12.20 14.35
C ASP A 50 -15.54 -13.68 14.37
N ALA A 51 -14.79 -14.14 13.36
CA ALA A 51 -14.37 -15.53 13.25
C ALA A 51 -13.42 -15.97 14.38
N LEU A 52 -12.63 -15.03 14.94
CA LEU A 52 -11.73 -15.27 16.07
C LEU A 52 -12.39 -15.09 17.43
N GLY A 53 -13.61 -14.57 17.50
CA GLY A 53 -14.31 -14.29 18.74
C GLY A 53 -13.60 -13.30 19.65
N ILE A 54 -12.93 -12.27 19.06
CA ILE A 54 -12.24 -11.25 19.87
C ILE A 54 -13.25 -10.34 20.57
N SER A 55 -12.88 -9.82 21.75
CA SER A 55 -13.75 -9.03 22.60
C SER A 55 -14.14 -7.68 21.96
N ALA A 56 -15.20 -7.05 22.47
CA ALA A 56 -15.61 -5.73 22.02
C ALA A 56 -14.52 -4.67 22.25
N ASP A 57 -13.81 -4.74 23.38
CA ASP A 57 -12.74 -3.81 23.71
C ASP A 57 -11.55 -3.96 22.76
N GLU A 58 -11.16 -5.20 22.44
CA GLU A 58 -10.08 -5.47 21.48
C GLU A 58 -10.44 -4.98 20.06
N ARG A 59 -11.71 -5.14 19.67
CA ARG A 59 -12.23 -4.60 18.40
C ARG A 59 -12.16 -3.07 18.39
N GLU A 60 -12.57 -2.45 19.47
CA GLU A 60 -12.54 -0.99 19.60
C GLU A 60 -11.10 -0.46 19.52
N ILE A 61 -10.14 -1.09 20.20
CA ILE A 61 -8.72 -0.71 20.16
C ILE A 61 -8.13 -0.89 18.75
N LEU A 62 -8.37 -2.04 18.13
CA LEU A 62 -7.73 -2.39 16.86
C LEU A 62 -8.45 -1.84 15.61
N SER A 63 -9.65 -1.30 15.78
CA SER A 63 -10.35 -0.58 14.71
C SER A 63 -9.89 0.86 14.54
N LYS A 64 -9.10 1.40 15.46
CA LYS A 64 -8.65 2.80 15.46
C LYS A 64 -7.12 2.89 15.46
N PRO A 65 -6.55 3.93 14.85
CA PRO A 65 -5.12 4.19 15.01
C PRO A 65 -4.80 4.58 16.46
N ALA A 66 -3.66 4.10 16.95
CA ALA A 66 -3.16 4.45 18.28
C ALA A 66 -2.76 5.94 18.38
N GLU A 67 -2.25 6.51 17.29
CA GLU A 67 -1.80 7.90 17.26
C GLU A 67 -2.05 8.51 15.88
N ILE A 68 -2.48 9.78 15.87
CA ILE A 68 -2.63 10.61 14.68
C ILE A 68 -1.86 11.91 14.88
N HIS A 69 -0.86 12.14 14.06
CA HIS A 69 -0.07 13.37 14.04
C HIS A 69 -0.38 14.14 12.76
N ILE A 70 -0.80 15.39 12.90
CA ILE A 70 -1.08 16.32 11.80
C ILE A 70 -0.16 17.53 11.98
N ALA A 71 0.48 17.95 10.90
CA ALA A 71 1.30 19.15 10.90
C ALA A 71 1.08 19.96 9.61
N HIS A 72 1.03 21.27 9.76
CA HIS A 72 1.03 22.21 8.64
C HIS A 72 2.46 22.70 8.44
N LEU A 73 3.01 22.43 7.26
CA LEU A 73 4.42 22.64 6.94
C LEU A 73 4.59 23.90 6.09
N PRO A 74 5.05 25.03 6.63
CA PRO A 74 5.43 26.19 5.82
C PRO A 74 6.73 25.90 5.09
N VAL A 75 6.73 26.05 3.77
CA VAL A 75 7.86 25.79 2.88
C VAL A 75 8.08 27.00 1.98
N ALA A 76 9.31 27.52 1.95
CA ALA A 76 9.72 28.54 1.00
C ALA A 76 9.81 27.91 -0.40
N MET A 77 9.09 28.50 -1.35
CA MET A 77 9.08 28.06 -2.75
C MET A 77 10.21 28.76 -3.53
N ASP A 78 10.51 28.27 -4.72
CA ASP A 78 11.59 28.82 -5.55
C ASP A 78 11.24 30.23 -6.12
N ASP A 79 9.94 30.52 -6.18
CA ASP A 79 9.45 31.87 -6.58
C ASP A 79 9.48 32.90 -5.44
N GLY A 80 10.00 32.53 -4.26
CA GLY A 80 10.06 33.39 -3.06
C GLY A 80 8.79 33.42 -2.22
N SER A 81 7.72 32.76 -2.64
CA SER A 81 6.49 32.62 -1.85
C SER A 81 6.65 31.57 -0.73
N VAL A 82 5.72 31.57 0.22
CA VAL A 82 5.59 30.50 1.21
C VAL A 82 4.30 29.76 0.97
N ARG A 83 4.40 28.44 0.82
CA ARG A 83 3.23 27.56 0.78
C ARG A 83 3.17 26.70 2.04
N VAL A 84 1.95 26.46 2.52
CA VAL A 84 1.71 25.58 3.68
C VAL A 84 1.12 24.28 3.18
N PHE A 85 1.77 23.17 3.52
CA PHE A 85 1.35 21.83 3.15
C PHE A 85 0.81 21.08 4.36
N GLU A 86 -0.35 20.46 4.21
CA GLU A 86 -0.91 19.58 5.24
C GLU A 86 -0.25 18.21 5.17
N SER A 87 0.15 17.70 6.31
CA SER A 87 0.87 16.43 6.43
C SER A 87 0.33 15.58 7.58
N TYR A 88 0.46 14.27 7.41
CA TYR A 88 -0.02 13.26 8.34
C TYR A 88 1.08 12.25 8.65
N ARG A 89 1.16 11.81 9.90
CA ARG A 89 1.79 10.55 10.29
C ARG A 89 0.83 9.83 11.22
N ILE A 90 0.36 8.66 10.81
CA ILE A 90 -0.63 7.87 11.54
C ILE A 90 0.01 6.56 11.92
N ILE A 91 -0.04 6.23 13.20
CA ILE A 91 0.44 4.98 13.75
C ILE A 91 -0.79 4.18 14.16
N HIS A 92 -1.06 3.12 13.41
CA HIS A 92 -2.19 2.26 13.71
C HIS A 92 -1.90 1.38 14.93
N SER A 93 -0.71 0.78 15.00
CA SER A 93 -0.34 -0.10 16.11
C SER A 93 1.17 -0.16 16.30
N ARG A 94 1.60 -0.28 17.56
CA ARG A 94 2.97 -0.64 17.97
C ARG A 94 3.01 -1.94 18.77
N VAL A 95 1.96 -2.72 18.74
CA VAL A 95 1.83 -3.93 19.57
C VAL A 95 2.91 -4.96 19.24
N LEU A 96 3.27 -5.13 17.96
CA LEU A 96 4.30 -6.07 17.53
C LEU A 96 5.70 -5.45 17.43
N GLY A 97 5.84 -4.13 17.60
CA GLY A 97 7.12 -3.42 17.46
C GLY A 97 6.92 -1.99 16.95
N PRO A 98 8.00 -1.31 16.56
CA PRO A 98 7.92 0.06 16.07
C PRO A 98 6.99 0.19 14.87
N GLY A 99 6.33 1.34 14.74
CA GLY A 99 5.51 1.67 13.59
C GLY A 99 6.31 1.53 12.29
N LYS A 100 5.70 1.01 11.22
CA LYS A 100 6.37 0.85 9.93
C LYS A 100 5.45 1.19 8.78
N GLY A 101 5.90 2.06 7.88
CA GLY A 101 5.16 2.36 6.65
C GLY A 101 5.70 3.55 5.88
N GLY A 102 5.36 3.61 4.60
CA GLY A 102 5.81 4.63 3.67
C GLY A 102 5.23 6.03 3.93
N ILE A 103 5.80 7.03 3.23
CA ILE A 103 5.29 8.39 3.18
C ILE A 103 4.85 8.67 1.75
N ARG A 104 3.58 8.99 1.56
CA ARG A 104 2.97 9.28 0.26
C ARG A 104 2.94 10.77 -0.02
N TYR A 105 3.44 11.18 -1.19
CA TYR A 105 3.27 12.53 -1.72
C TYR A 105 2.30 12.47 -2.89
N ALA A 106 1.08 13.00 -2.70
CA ALA A 106 0.09 13.05 -3.75
C ALA A 106 -0.95 14.16 -3.49
N PRO A 107 -1.56 14.75 -4.54
CA PRO A 107 -2.48 15.88 -4.39
C PRO A 107 -3.75 15.58 -3.58
N LYS A 108 -4.18 14.31 -3.55
CA LYS A 108 -5.43 13.87 -2.90
C LYS A 108 -5.22 13.16 -1.57
N VAL A 109 -3.99 13.17 -1.04
CA VAL A 109 -3.71 12.58 0.29
C VAL A 109 -4.60 13.23 1.34
N ASN A 110 -5.27 12.41 2.11
CA ASN A 110 -6.12 12.83 3.22
C ASN A 110 -5.99 11.87 4.41
N MET A 111 -6.49 12.28 5.56
CA MET A 111 -6.35 11.55 6.81
C MET A 111 -6.95 10.13 6.73
N ARG A 112 -8.15 9.97 6.16
CA ARG A 112 -8.83 8.66 6.11
C ARG A 112 -8.08 7.65 5.23
N GLU A 113 -7.55 8.09 4.09
CA GLU A 113 -6.67 7.26 3.26
C GLU A 113 -5.43 6.81 4.03
N VAL A 114 -4.77 7.75 4.74
CA VAL A 114 -3.56 7.44 5.52
C VAL A 114 -3.88 6.50 6.70
N MET A 115 -5.06 6.63 7.34
CA MET A 115 -5.52 5.70 8.37
C MET A 115 -5.68 4.27 7.82
N ALA A 116 -6.34 4.12 6.67
CA ALA A 116 -6.51 2.82 6.01
C ALA A 116 -5.15 2.17 5.72
N LEU A 117 -4.26 2.93 5.11
CA LEU A 117 -2.92 2.47 4.74
C LEU A 117 -2.06 2.10 5.96
N ALA A 118 -2.20 2.82 7.09
CA ALA A 118 -1.52 2.51 8.34
C ALA A 118 -2.02 1.18 8.94
N ALA A 119 -3.33 0.94 8.91
CA ALA A 119 -3.91 -0.32 9.37
C ALA A 119 -3.50 -1.51 8.48
N TRP A 120 -3.52 -1.35 7.16
CA TRP A 120 -3.00 -2.38 6.24
C TRP A 120 -1.54 -2.73 6.52
N MET A 121 -0.71 -1.75 6.90
CA MET A 121 0.68 -2.03 7.28
C MET A 121 0.76 -2.90 8.54
N THR A 122 -0.12 -2.71 9.54
CA THR A 122 -0.18 -3.59 10.73
C THR A 122 -0.46 -5.03 10.31
N TRP A 123 -1.49 -5.26 9.50
CA TRP A 123 -1.87 -6.60 9.06
C TRP A 123 -0.81 -7.23 8.16
N LYS A 124 -0.20 -6.44 7.28
CA LYS A 124 0.88 -6.88 6.40
C LYS A 124 2.13 -7.32 7.18
N CYS A 125 2.57 -6.54 8.17
CA CYS A 125 3.71 -6.92 9.01
C CYS A 125 3.39 -8.16 9.87
N ALA A 126 2.16 -8.23 10.37
CA ALA A 126 1.71 -9.35 11.19
C ALA A 126 1.64 -10.67 10.40
N VAL A 127 1.07 -10.68 9.17
CA VAL A 127 0.94 -11.92 8.39
C VAL A 127 2.28 -12.51 8.00
N VAL A 128 3.30 -11.70 7.71
CA VAL A 128 4.65 -12.17 7.40
C VAL A 128 5.56 -12.30 8.62
N ASN A 129 4.99 -12.17 9.82
CA ASN A 129 5.65 -12.38 11.10
C ASN A 129 6.97 -11.59 11.28
N ILE A 130 6.97 -10.32 10.90
CA ILE A 130 8.08 -9.41 11.19
C ILE A 130 7.73 -8.50 12.38
N PRO A 131 8.72 -8.12 13.23
CA PRO A 131 8.46 -7.41 14.49
C PRO A 131 8.23 -5.91 14.27
N TYR A 132 7.20 -5.59 13.50
CA TYR A 132 6.76 -4.24 13.25
C TYR A 132 5.28 -4.05 13.52
N GLY A 133 4.94 -2.90 14.04
CA GLY A 133 3.59 -2.37 13.97
C GLY A 133 3.27 -1.80 12.59
N GLY A 134 2.17 -1.05 12.49
CA GLY A 134 1.76 -0.39 11.25
C GLY A 134 1.70 1.11 11.41
N ALA A 135 2.26 1.82 10.45
CA ALA A 135 2.19 3.27 10.34
C ALA A 135 2.11 3.70 8.87
N LYS A 136 1.69 4.93 8.64
CA LYS A 136 1.69 5.56 7.32
C LYS A 136 1.85 7.07 7.45
N GLY A 137 2.58 7.65 6.50
CA GLY A 137 2.65 9.10 6.35
C GLY A 137 2.07 9.55 5.03
N GLY A 138 1.72 10.82 4.95
CA GLY A 138 1.28 11.43 3.72
C GLY A 138 1.39 12.95 3.76
N ILE A 139 1.66 13.56 2.61
CA ILE A 139 1.63 15.00 2.42
C ILE A 139 0.77 15.31 1.20
N SER A 140 -0.19 16.23 1.38
CA SER A 140 -1.01 16.73 0.27
C SER A 140 -0.20 17.71 -0.58
N CYS A 141 0.46 17.18 -1.64
CA CYS A 141 1.26 17.96 -2.58
C CYS A 141 1.28 17.29 -3.97
N ASP A 142 1.65 18.04 -4.99
CA ASP A 142 1.91 17.48 -6.32
C ASP A 142 3.43 17.47 -6.59
N PRO A 143 4.10 16.32 -6.33
CA PRO A 143 5.56 16.25 -6.45
C PRO A 143 6.06 16.45 -7.89
N LYS A 144 5.20 16.27 -8.90
CA LYS A 144 5.54 16.50 -10.31
C LYS A 144 5.63 17.98 -10.67
N LYS A 145 5.01 18.85 -9.87
CA LYS A 145 5.00 20.30 -10.05
C LYS A 145 5.97 21.03 -9.11
N MET A 146 6.75 20.30 -8.34
CA MET A 146 7.72 20.85 -7.39
C MET A 146 9.14 20.61 -7.88
N SER A 147 10.01 21.58 -7.66
CA SER A 147 11.43 21.40 -7.88
C SER A 147 12.06 20.43 -6.87
N VAL A 148 13.24 19.92 -7.18
CA VAL A 148 14.00 19.08 -6.26
C VAL A 148 14.30 19.80 -4.95
N GLY A 149 14.64 21.11 -5.01
CA GLY A 149 14.90 21.94 -3.83
C GLY A 149 13.65 22.15 -2.98
N GLU A 150 12.50 22.34 -3.60
CA GLU A 150 11.22 22.46 -2.89
C GLU A 150 10.83 21.14 -2.20
N LEU A 151 11.02 20.01 -2.87
CA LEU A 151 10.79 18.67 -2.30
C LEU A 151 11.74 18.39 -1.13
N GLU A 152 12.99 18.84 -1.21
CA GLU A 152 13.95 18.71 -0.11
C GLU A 152 13.50 19.53 1.10
N ARG A 153 13.16 20.82 0.90
CA ARG A 153 12.67 21.68 1.98
C ARG A 153 11.42 21.12 2.64
N LEU A 154 10.47 20.62 1.84
CA LEU A 154 9.24 19.99 2.32
C LEU A 154 9.55 18.73 3.15
N THR A 155 10.40 17.83 2.65
CA THR A 155 10.77 16.59 3.34
C THR A 155 11.50 16.87 4.66
N ARG A 156 12.41 17.83 4.67
CA ARG A 156 13.11 18.26 5.90
C ARG A 156 12.15 18.91 6.90
N ALA A 157 11.20 19.73 6.44
CA ALA A 157 10.17 20.32 7.29
C ALA A 157 9.29 19.25 7.93
N TYR A 158 8.88 18.24 7.14
CA TYR A 158 8.13 17.09 7.64
C TYR A 158 8.94 16.29 8.67
N THR A 159 10.22 16.05 8.42
CA THR A 159 11.09 15.33 9.36
C THR A 159 11.23 16.07 10.69
N ARG A 160 11.37 17.41 10.67
CA ARG A 160 11.38 18.24 11.90
C ARG A 160 10.07 18.14 12.67
N ALA A 161 8.94 18.24 11.97
CA ALA A 161 7.62 18.14 12.60
C ALA A 161 7.36 16.77 13.24
N MET A 162 7.96 15.72 12.69
CA MET A 162 7.78 14.33 13.15
C MET A 162 9.00 13.80 13.96
N ALA A 163 9.92 14.66 14.38
CA ALA A 163 11.16 14.25 15.04
C ALA A 163 10.95 13.42 16.32
N GLU A 164 9.92 13.76 17.11
CA GLU A 164 9.57 13.03 18.33
C GLU A 164 8.84 11.70 18.05
N VAL A 165 8.23 11.57 16.86
CA VAL A 165 7.48 10.39 16.42
C VAL A 165 8.41 9.37 15.80
N PHE A 166 9.32 9.82 14.92
CA PHE A 166 10.29 8.96 14.24
C PHE A 166 11.35 8.41 15.20
N GLY A 167 11.86 7.25 14.87
CA GLY A 167 12.97 6.63 15.59
C GLY A 167 13.09 5.14 15.29
N PRO A 168 14.31 4.59 15.42
CA PRO A 168 14.55 3.16 15.16
C PRO A 168 13.71 2.21 16.00
N ASP A 169 13.28 2.66 17.18
CA ASP A 169 12.50 1.89 18.13
C ASP A 169 11.06 2.43 18.32
N LYS A 170 10.69 3.48 17.58
CA LYS A 170 9.38 4.16 17.69
C LYS A 170 8.54 3.98 16.41
N ASP A 171 9.05 4.54 15.31
CA ASP A 171 8.35 4.58 14.02
C ASP A 171 9.34 4.81 12.88
N ILE A 172 9.29 3.93 11.87
CA ILE A 172 10.29 3.82 10.81
C ILE A 172 9.64 4.10 9.45
N PRO A 173 9.79 5.30 8.89
CA PRO A 173 9.30 5.63 7.57
C PRO A 173 10.01 4.84 6.45
N ALA A 174 9.41 4.87 5.26
CA ALA A 174 9.91 4.27 4.03
C ALA A 174 9.37 5.03 2.81
N PRO A 175 9.86 4.74 1.59
CA PRO A 175 9.26 5.31 0.37
C PRO A 175 7.84 4.77 0.11
N ASP A 176 7.04 5.59 -0.56
CA ASP A 176 5.73 5.26 -1.11
C ASP A 176 5.52 6.07 -2.42
N MET A 177 4.29 6.14 -2.92
CA MET A 177 3.96 6.96 -4.09
C MET A 177 4.46 8.40 -3.92
N GLY A 178 5.16 8.92 -4.93
CA GLY A 178 5.69 10.28 -4.94
C GLY A 178 6.95 10.50 -4.10
N THR A 179 7.49 9.45 -3.46
CA THR A 179 8.76 9.49 -2.73
C THR A 179 9.69 8.36 -3.17
N SER A 180 10.97 8.52 -2.94
CA SER A 180 12.03 7.61 -3.38
C SER A 180 13.15 7.51 -2.34
N ALA A 181 14.23 6.84 -2.69
CA ALA A 181 15.44 6.79 -1.89
C ALA A 181 16.03 8.18 -1.60
N ARG A 182 15.80 9.14 -2.48
CA ARG A 182 16.26 10.54 -2.33
C ARG A 182 15.59 11.21 -1.12
N GLU A 183 14.28 11.12 -1.00
CA GLU A 183 13.54 11.66 0.14
C GLU A 183 13.97 10.96 1.45
N MET A 184 14.23 9.66 1.40
CA MET A 184 14.73 8.90 2.56
C MET A 184 16.14 9.35 2.97
N ALA A 185 16.98 9.74 2.02
CA ALA A 185 18.30 10.34 2.31
C ALA A 185 18.14 11.67 3.08
N TRP A 186 17.22 12.53 2.66
CA TRP A 186 16.96 13.79 3.36
C TRP A 186 16.37 13.57 4.77
N ILE A 187 15.54 12.54 4.95
CA ILE A 187 15.00 12.18 6.27
C ILE A 187 16.12 11.75 7.21
N VAL A 188 17.00 10.84 6.79
CA VAL A 188 18.08 10.36 7.67
C VAL A 188 19.08 11.46 8.01
N ASP A 189 19.40 12.35 7.05
CA ASP A 189 20.27 13.50 7.30
C ASP A 189 19.65 14.49 8.28
N GLU A 190 18.42 14.90 8.04
CA GLU A 190 17.74 15.87 8.91
C GLU A 190 17.53 15.31 10.32
N TYR A 191 17.08 14.05 10.42
CA TYR A 191 16.91 13.38 11.72
C TYR A 191 18.24 13.28 12.48
N SER A 192 19.33 12.98 11.79
CA SER A 192 20.68 12.91 12.39
C SER A 192 21.13 14.27 12.89
N ARG A 193 20.86 15.36 12.14
CA ARG A 193 21.14 16.74 12.58
C ARG A 193 20.40 17.11 13.86
N LEU A 194 19.11 16.75 13.95
CA LEU A 194 18.28 16.97 15.14
C LEU A 194 18.79 16.15 16.34
N ASN A 195 19.46 15.02 16.10
CA ASN A 195 20.08 14.18 17.13
C ASN A 195 21.57 14.50 17.33
N LYS A 196 21.92 15.78 17.36
CA LYS A 196 23.28 16.31 17.62
C LYS A 196 24.34 15.80 16.63
N GLY A 197 23.95 15.55 15.38
CA GLY A 197 24.85 15.06 14.33
C GLY A 197 25.16 13.56 14.38
N ASN A 198 24.56 12.81 15.31
CA ASN A 198 24.73 11.35 15.35
C ASN A 198 24.01 10.74 14.14
N PHE A 199 24.76 10.02 13.29
CA PHE A 199 24.18 9.31 12.16
C PHE A 199 23.36 8.11 12.62
N ILE A 200 22.04 8.15 12.39
CA ILE A 200 21.09 7.13 12.85
C ILE A 200 20.40 6.48 11.62
N PRO A 201 21.08 5.59 10.89
CA PRO A 201 20.57 5.06 9.61
C PRO A 201 19.33 4.17 9.78
N ALA A 202 19.11 3.58 10.95
CA ALA A 202 17.95 2.72 11.22
C ALA A 202 16.62 3.49 11.40
N VAL A 203 16.63 4.83 11.40
CA VAL A 203 15.40 5.63 11.54
C VAL A 203 14.47 5.51 10.34
N VAL A 204 15.01 5.19 9.15
CA VAL A 204 14.26 5.12 7.89
C VAL A 204 14.79 3.99 7.03
N THR A 205 13.94 3.38 6.20
CA THR A 205 14.35 2.35 5.23
C THR A 205 14.04 2.77 3.80
N GLY A 206 14.66 2.08 2.83
CA GLY A 206 14.59 2.45 1.42
C GLY A 206 15.54 3.58 1.04
N LYS A 207 16.62 3.75 1.83
CA LYS A 207 17.69 4.71 1.58
C LYS A 207 18.56 4.33 0.37
N PRO A 208 19.34 5.26 -0.19
CA PRO A 208 20.47 4.92 -1.05
C PRO A 208 21.45 3.96 -0.35
N LEU A 209 22.13 3.13 -1.14
CA LEU A 209 23.11 2.15 -0.61
C LEU A 209 24.21 2.81 0.20
N GLU A 210 24.66 3.98 -0.25
CA GLU A 210 25.71 4.78 0.37
C GLU A 210 25.34 5.26 1.80
N LEU A 211 24.06 5.33 2.09
CA LEU A 211 23.52 5.71 3.41
C LEU A 211 22.98 4.52 4.21
N GLY A 212 23.41 3.32 3.85
CA GLY A 212 23.02 2.11 4.56
C GLY A 212 21.71 1.48 4.05
N GLY A 213 21.33 1.74 2.80
CA GLY A 213 20.25 1.04 2.12
C GLY A 213 20.53 -0.45 1.91
N SER A 214 19.50 -1.23 1.65
CA SER A 214 19.62 -2.67 1.40
C SER A 214 19.72 -2.96 -0.09
N LYS A 215 20.66 -3.82 -0.47
CA LYS A 215 20.67 -4.46 -1.79
C LYS A 215 19.39 -5.26 -1.99
N GLY A 216 18.96 -5.43 -3.26
CA GLY A 216 17.74 -6.17 -3.60
C GLY A 216 16.43 -5.46 -3.27
N ARG A 217 16.43 -4.26 -2.65
CA ARG A 217 15.21 -3.54 -2.25
C ARG A 217 14.32 -3.16 -3.42
N VAL A 218 14.91 -2.78 -4.56
CA VAL A 218 14.16 -2.36 -5.76
C VAL A 218 13.31 -3.50 -6.29
N GLU A 219 13.81 -4.71 -6.27
CA GLU A 219 13.14 -5.90 -6.81
C GLU A 219 12.25 -6.61 -5.80
N ALA A 220 12.36 -6.27 -4.53
CA ALA A 220 11.80 -7.04 -3.41
C ALA A 220 10.30 -7.32 -3.54
N THR A 221 9.50 -6.34 -3.97
CA THR A 221 8.05 -6.52 -4.06
C THR A 221 7.67 -7.45 -5.21
N GLY A 222 8.18 -7.20 -6.42
CA GLY A 222 7.88 -8.05 -7.58
C GLY A 222 8.45 -9.48 -7.42
N ARG A 223 9.63 -9.61 -6.81
CA ARG A 223 10.19 -10.91 -6.44
C ARG A 223 9.28 -11.64 -5.44
N GLY A 224 8.79 -10.94 -4.42
CA GLY A 224 7.85 -11.51 -3.43
C GLY A 224 6.57 -12.02 -4.07
N VAL A 225 5.95 -11.25 -4.97
CA VAL A 225 4.78 -11.68 -5.76
C VAL A 225 5.08 -12.98 -6.52
N THR A 226 6.26 -13.05 -7.15
CA THR A 226 6.66 -14.29 -7.86
C THR A 226 6.86 -15.45 -6.91
N MET A 227 7.52 -15.25 -5.77
CA MET A 227 7.77 -16.33 -4.81
C MET A 227 6.48 -16.92 -4.24
N VAL A 228 5.48 -16.10 -3.91
CA VAL A 228 4.18 -16.63 -3.45
C VAL A 228 3.43 -17.31 -4.60
N THR A 229 3.58 -16.86 -5.84
CA THR A 229 3.01 -17.53 -7.01
C THR A 229 3.59 -18.93 -7.14
N LEU A 230 4.90 -19.08 -7.13
CA LEU A 230 5.58 -20.36 -7.24
C LEU A 230 5.24 -21.30 -6.07
N GLN A 231 5.16 -20.74 -4.86
CA GLN A 231 4.78 -21.52 -3.67
C GLN A 231 3.33 -22.00 -3.77
N ALA A 232 2.42 -21.18 -4.28
CA ALA A 232 1.03 -21.59 -4.52
C ALA A 232 0.94 -22.71 -5.57
N LEU A 233 1.65 -22.56 -6.69
CA LEU A 233 1.72 -23.61 -7.72
C LEU A 233 2.22 -24.92 -7.14
N GLN A 234 3.29 -24.89 -6.34
CA GLN A 234 3.83 -26.06 -5.67
C GLN A 234 2.80 -26.73 -4.75
N ARG A 235 2.09 -25.94 -3.93
CA ARG A 235 1.06 -26.46 -3.02
C ARG A 235 -0.16 -27.03 -3.76
N MET A 236 -0.45 -26.52 -4.96
CA MET A 236 -1.51 -27.02 -5.83
C MET A 236 -1.07 -28.17 -6.74
N GLY A 237 0.19 -28.64 -6.63
CA GLY A 237 0.74 -29.72 -7.49
C GLY A 237 0.88 -29.31 -8.96
N LYS A 238 1.01 -28.01 -9.25
CA LYS A 238 1.17 -27.46 -10.61
C LYS A 238 2.62 -27.08 -10.85
N ARG A 239 3.07 -27.27 -12.09
CA ARG A 239 4.39 -26.81 -12.55
C ARG A 239 4.26 -25.44 -13.20
N PRO A 240 5.25 -24.55 -13.08
CA PRO A 240 5.24 -23.24 -13.72
C PRO A 240 5.26 -23.30 -15.24
N GLU A 241 5.98 -24.28 -15.79
CA GLU A 241 6.24 -24.39 -17.22
C GLU A 241 4.93 -24.60 -17.99
N GLY A 242 4.74 -23.78 -19.00
CA GLY A 242 3.56 -23.82 -19.89
C GLY A 242 2.36 -23.04 -19.38
N LEU A 243 2.36 -22.58 -18.12
CA LEU A 243 1.30 -21.69 -17.64
C LEU A 243 1.43 -20.30 -18.27
N SER A 244 0.28 -19.64 -18.42
CA SER A 244 0.16 -18.28 -18.96
C SER A 244 -0.13 -17.27 -17.86
N ALA A 245 0.39 -16.06 -18.00
CA ALA A 245 0.13 -14.97 -17.05
C ALA A 245 -0.18 -13.65 -17.77
N ALA A 246 -1.10 -12.87 -17.19
CA ALA A 246 -1.33 -11.47 -17.51
C ALA A 246 -0.94 -10.58 -16.33
N VAL A 247 -0.20 -9.50 -16.59
CA VAL A 247 0.28 -8.58 -15.56
C VAL A 247 -0.26 -7.18 -15.85
N GLN A 248 -1.17 -6.71 -15.04
CA GLN A 248 -1.72 -5.36 -15.10
C GLN A 248 -0.81 -4.39 -14.35
N GLY A 249 -0.36 -3.34 -15.02
CA GLY A 249 0.61 -2.39 -14.48
C GLY A 249 2.06 -2.83 -14.73
N PHE A 250 2.80 -2.07 -15.56
CA PHE A 250 4.19 -2.37 -15.91
C PHE A 250 5.18 -1.39 -15.26
N GLY A 251 4.82 -0.94 -14.04
CA GLY A 251 5.69 -0.16 -13.15
C GLY A 251 6.71 -1.03 -12.41
N ASN A 252 7.20 -0.54 -11.25
CA ASN A 252 8.23 -1.23 -10.45
C ASN A 252 7.82 -2.65 -10.02
N VAL A 253 6.58 -2.87 -9.60
CA VAL A 253 6.13 -4.19 -9.16
C VAL A 253 5.88 -5.10 -10.35
N GLY A 254 5.02 -4.67 -11.30
CA GLY A 254 4.58 -5.54 -12.39
C GLY A 254 5.68 -5.92 -13.36
N SER A 255 6.59 -4.99 -13.75
CA SER A 255 7.68 -5.32 -14.67
C SER A 255 8.67 -6.31 -14.07
N ILE A 256 8.96 -6.19 -12.77
CA ILE A 256 9.83 -7.12 -12.05
C ILE A 256 9.13 -8.47 -11.90
N THR A 257 7.84 -8.49 -11.53
CA THR A 257 7.05 -9.73 -11.47
C THR A 257 7.03 -10.44 -12.81
N ALA A 258 6.71 -9.72 -13.90
CA ALA A 258 6.68 -10.29 -15.25
C ALA A 258 8.04 -10.91 -15.64
N ARG A 259 9.14 -10.24 -15.31
CA ARG A 259 10.50 -10.74 -15.56
C ARG A 259 10.77 -12.04 -14.81
N TYR A 260 10.50 -12.07 -13.50
CA TYR A 260 10.74 -13.26 -12.69
C TYR A 260 9.80 -14.42 -13.06
N LEU A 261 8.51 -14.18 -13.33
CA LEU A 261 7.60 -15.21 -13.81
C LEU A 261 8.13 -15.85 -15.11
N SER A 262 8.57 -15.02 -16.06
CA SER A 262 9.15 -15.49 -17.32
C SER A 262 10.43 -16.31 -17.12
N GLN A 263 11.31 -15.92 -16.18
CA GLN A 263 12.52 -16.67 -15.83
C GLN A 263 12.22 -18.03 -15.22
N HIS A 264 11.04 -18.21 -14.62
CA HIS A 264 10.57 -19.48 -14.06
C HIS A 264 9.69 -20.28 -15.02
N GLY A 265 9.69 -19.96 -16.32
CA GLY A 265 8.98 -20.72 -17.34
C GLY A 265 7.49 -20.42 -17.50
N ILE A 266 6.97 -19.40 -16.80
CA ILE A 266 5.59 -18.93 -16.97
C ILE A 266 5.56 -17.95 -18.16
N ARG A 267 4.72 -18.22 -19.15
CA ARG A 267 4.57 -17.41 -20.34
C ARG A 267 3.75 -16.16 -20.04
N VAL A 268 4.38 -15.00 -19.90
CA VAL A 268 3.67 -13.73 -19.73
C VAL A 268 3.13 -13.30 -21.09
N VAL A 269 1.82 -13.44 -21.29
CA VAL A 269 1.14 -13.16 -22.57
C VAL A 269 0.57 -11.77 -22.65
N ALA A 270 0.37 -11.09 -21.54
CA ALA A 270 -0.14 -9.71 -21.52
C ALA A 270 0.50 -8.86 -20.43
N ILE A 271 0.74 -7.59 -20.78
CA ILE A 271 1.20 -6.53 -19.84
C ILE A 271 0.43 -5.25 -20.14
N SER A 272 0.25 -4.37 -19.16
CA SER A 272 -0.35 -3.05 -19.40
C SER A 272 0.26 -1.96 -18.52
N ASP A 273 0.10 -0.71 -18.95
CA ASP A 273 0.33 0.48 -18.15
C ASP A 273 -0.82 1.48 -18.33
N THR A 274 -0.60 2.74 -17.94
CA THR A 274 -1.62 3.81 -18.07
C THR A 274 -1.97 4.16 -19.51
N THR A 275 -1.17 3.74 -20.49
CA THR A 275 -1.40 4.00 -21.94
C THR A 275 -2.18 2.89 -22.62
N GLY A 276 -2.35 1.72 -21.97
CA GLY A 276 -3.07 0.55 -22.46
C GLY A 276 -2.32 -0.75 -22.25
N GLY A 277 -2.86 -1.83 -22.79
CA GLY A 277 -2.28 -3.16 -22.72
C GLY A 277 -1.71 -3.65 -24.04
N TYR A 278 -0.88 -4.66 -23.95
CA TYR A 278 -0.29 -5.39 -25.07
C TYR A 278 -0.42 -6.89 -24.84
N TYR A 279 -0.89 -7.62 -25.83
CA TYR A 279 -1.11 -9.06 -25.80
C TYR A 279 -0.32 -9.78 -26.88
N ASN A 280 0.27 -10.91 -26.54
CA ASN A 280 0.89 -11.83 -27.48
C ASN A 280 0.72 -13.27 -26.98
N GLU A 281 -0.04 -14.09 -27.69
CA GLU A 281 -0.32 -15.48 -27.28
C GLU A 281 0.95 -16.33 -27.12
N ASN A 282 2.00 -16.03 -27.89
CA ASN A 282 3.30 -16.71 -27.82
C ASN A 282 4.19 -16.22 -26.67
N GLY A 283 3.73 -15.21 -25.92
CA GLY A 283 4.44 -14.56 -24.82
C GLY A 283 5.15 -13.28 -25.26
N ILE A 284 5.17 -12.33 -24.34
CA ILE A 284 5.85 -11.05 -24.49
C ILE A 284 7.31 -11.22 -24.08
N LEU A 285 8.23 -10.71 -24.90
CA LEU A 285 9.66 -10.65 -24.57
C LEU A 285 9.88 -9.54 -23.54
N ILE A 286 9.82 -9.89 -22.26
CA ILE A 286 9.80 -8.95 -21.13
C ILE A 286 11.01 -8.02 -21.13
N HIS A 287 12.20 -8.51 -21.51
CA HIS A 287 13.39 -7.66 -21.59
C HIS A 287 13.23 -6.54 -22.64
N GLN A 288 12.58 -6.82 -23.77
CA GLN A 288 12.30 -5.81 -24.82
C GLN A 288 11.25 -4.80 -24.34
N ALA A 289 10.22 -5.27 -23.63
CA ALA A 289 9.21 -4.39 -23.04
C ALA A 289 9.83 -3.43 -21.99
N ILE A 290 10.74 -3.93 -21.13
CA ILE A 290 11.47 -3.11 -20.17
C ILE A 290 12.36 -2.08 -20.89
N GLN A 291 13.13 -2.50 -21.89
CA GLN A 291 13.99 -1.59 -22.66
C GLN A 291 13.17 -0.50 -23.41
N HIS A 292 12.01 -0.88 -23.95
CA HIS A 292 11.11 0.07 -24.62
C HIS A 292 10.58 1.10 -23.60
N ARG A 293 10.04 0.65 -22.46
CA ARG A 293 9.54 1.49 -21.39
C ARG A 293 10.60 2.49 -20.90
N ASP A 294 11.81 2.01 -20.65
CA ASP A 294 12.90 2.84 -20.10
C ASP A 294 13.37 3.92 -21.10
N LYS A 295 13.27 3.64 -22.40
CA LYS A 295 13.56 4.62 -23.48
C LYS A 295 12.39 5.56 -23.76
N ASN A 296 11.17 5.19 -23.36
CA ASN A 296 9.93 5.90 -23.69
C ASN A 296 9.31 6.58 -22.45
N GLY A 297 10.13 7.21 -21.60
CA GLY A 297 9.66 7.97 -20.45
C GLY A 297 8.92 7.15 -19.39
N GLY A 298 9.17 5.84 -19.34
CA GLY A 298 8.53 4.94 -18.37
C GLY A 298 7.21 4.33 -18.85
N LEU A 299 6.85 4.49 -20.13
CA LEU A 299 5.57 4.06 -20.71
C LEU A 299 5.74 2.99 -21.79
N LEU A 300 4.73 2.13 -21.93
CA LEU A 300 4.65 1.09 -22.96
C LEU A 300 4.12 1.60 -24.30
N GLU A 301 3.66 2.84 -24.40
CA GLU A 301 3.08 3.38 -25.61
C GLU A 301 3.97 3.13 -26.85
N GLY A 302 3.36 2.59 -27.93
CA GLY A 302 4.08 2.24 -29.14
C GLY A 302 4.93 0.96 -29.08
N PHE A 303 4.85 0.15 -28.05
CA PHE A 303 5.52 -1.15 -27.96
C PHE A 303 5.08 -2.07 -29.10
N LYS A 304 6.04 -2.74 -29.76
CA LYS A 304 5.81 -3.58 -30.95
C LYS A 304 5.72 -5.08 -30.67
N GLY A 305 5.83 -5.49 -29.39
CA GLY A 305 5.93 -6.90 -29.01
C GLY A 305 4.59 -7.61 -28.79
N GLY A 306 3.46 -6.99 -29.16
CA GLY A 306 2.11 -7.57 -29.03
C GLY A 306 1.03 -6.70 -29.65
N GLU A 307 -0.17 -7.25 -29.77
CA GLU A 307 -1.37 -6.52 -30.15
C GLU A 307 -1.82 -5.60 -29.04
N ARG A 308 -2.34 -4.42 -29.39
CA ARG A 308 -2.87 -3.47 -28.39
C ARG A 308 -4.23 -3.94 -27.90
N ILE A 309 -4.40 -3.98 -26.60
CA ILE A 309 -5.65 -4.32 -25.91
C ILE A 309 -5.98 -3.25 -24.86
N SER A 310 -7.22 -3.20 -24.41
CA SER A 310 -7.65 -2.38 -23.29
C SER A 310 -7.26 -3.02 -21.94
N ASN A 311 -7.40 -2.25 -20.88
CA ASN A 311 -7.18 -2.77 -19.51
C ASN A 311 -8.26 -3.79 -19.10
N GLU A 312 -9.50 -3.59 -19.52
CA GLU A 312 -10.63 -4.49 -19.29
C GLU A 312 -10.43 -5.83 -20.01
N GLU A 313 -9.96 -5.79 -21.26
CA GLU A 313 -9.61 -6.99 -21.98
C GLU A 313 -8.50 -7.76 -21.30
N LEU A 314 -7.45 -7.09 -20.81
CA LEU A 314 -6.35 -7.74 -20.09
C LEU A 314 -6.87 -8.51 -18.87
N LEU A 315 -7.73 -7.90 -18.05
CA LEU A 315 -8.26 -8.50 -16.81
C LEU A 315 -9.09 -9.75 -17.08
N THR A 316 -9.70 -9.85 -18.28
CA THR A 316 -10.60 -10.95 -18.65
C THR A 316 -10.01 -11.96 -19.63
N LEU A 317 -8.70 -11.85 -19.93
CA LEU A 317 -7.99 -12.81 -20.78
C LEU A 317 -8.09 -14.24 -20.24
N PRO A 318 -8.14 -15.26 -21.11
CA PRO A 318 -8.10 -16.66 -20.73
C PRO A 318 -6.65 -17.07 -20.37
N VAL A 319 -6.18 -16.63 -19.20
CA VAL A 319 -4.85 -16.96 -18.66
C VAL A 319 -4.98 -17.78 -17.39
N ASP A 320 -3.91 -18.47 -17.02
CA ASP A 320 -3.85 -19.23 -15.78
C ASP A 320 -3.72 -18.30 -14.56
N ILE A 321 -2.88 -17.27 -14.69
CA ILE A 321 -2.49 -16.39 -13.60
C ILE A 321 -2.77 -14.93 -14.00
N LEU A 322 -3.46 -14.19 -13.15
CA LEU A 322 -3.67 -12.76 -13.26
C LEU A 322 -2.94 -12.03 -12.13
N VAL A 323 -2.11 -11.05 -12.47
CA VAL A 323 -1.38 -10.23 -11.50
C VAL A 323 -1.81 -8.77 -11.62
N PRO A 324 -2.79 -8.32 -10.82
CA PRO A 324 -3.13 -6.90 -10.73
C PRO A 324 -2.05 -6.17 -9.92
N ALA A 325 -1.20 -5.40 -10.60
CA ALA A 325 -0.06 -4.68 -10.03
C ALA A 325 -0.06 -3.17 -10.38
N ALA A 326 -1.23 -2.62 -10.74
CA ALA A 326 -1.42 -1.20 -11.08
C ALA A 326 -1.84 -0.37 -9.85
N THR A 327 -3.14 -0.26 -9.62
CA THR A 327 -3.72 0.55 -8.54
C THR A 327 -4.77 -0.25 -7.78
N GLU A 328 -5.38 0.39 -6.77
CA GLU A 328 -6.55 -0.13 -6.07
C GLU A 328 -7.77 -0.25 -6.98
N ASP A 329 -8.77 -1.05 -6.56
CA ASP A 329 -10.11 -1.21 -7.15
C ASP A 329 -10.12 -1.57 -8.65
N GLN A 330 -9.22 -2.46 -9.07
CA GLN A 330 -9.18 -2.94 -10.46
C GLN A 330 -10.16 -4.09 -10.70
N ILE A 331 -10.33 -4.97 -9.71
CA ILE A 331 -11.28 -6.08 -9.74
C ILE A 331 -12.47 -5.70 -8.87
N THR A 332 -13.61 -5.55 -9.52
CA THR A 332 -14.87 -5.06 -8.93
C THR A 332 -16.00 -6.05 -9.22
N PRO A 333 -17.18 -5.92 -8.59
CA PRO A 333 -18.33 -6.76 -8.93
C PRO A 333 -18.72 -6.73 -10.42
N ALA A 334 -18.39 -5.64 -11.13
CA ALA A 334 -18.70 -5.52 -12.55
C ALA A 334 -17.86 -6.47 -13.44
N ASN A 335 -16.59 -6.68 -13.13
CA ASN A 335 -15.69 -7.49 -13.95
C ASN A 335 -15.31 -8.83 -13.33
N ALA A 336 -15.44 -9.02 -12.02
CA ALA A 336 -15.17 -10.28 -11.33
C ALA A 336 -15.91 -11.49 -11.93
N PRO A 337 -17.19 -11.38 -12.40
CA PRO A 337 -17.87 -12.47 -13.10
C PRO A 337 -17.21 -12.90 -14.42
N HIS A 338 -16.39 -12.05 -15.04
CA HIS A 338 -15.79 -12.27 -16.35
C HIS A 338 -14.32 -12.69 -16.29
N ILE A 339 -13.68 -12.66 -15.13
CA ILE A 339 -12.29 -13.11 -14.97
C ILE A 339 -12.20 -14.60 -15.24
N LYS A 340 -11.24 -15.01 -16.07
CA LYS A 340 -11.03 -16.41 -16.48
C LYS A 340 -9.83 -17.07 -15.81
N ALA A 341 -8.93 -16.27 -15.26
CA ALA A 341 -7.80 -16.78 -14.48
C ALA A 341 -8.28 -17.56 -13.26
N TRP A 342 -7.67 -18.71 -12.99
CA TRP A 342 -7.97 -19.49 -11.79
C TRP A 342 -7.10 -19.09 -10.58
N LEU A 343 -6.02 -18.34 -10.82
CA LEU A 343 -5.15 -17.80 -9.79
C LEU A 343 -4.97 -16.29 -9.97
N ILE A 344 -5.31 -15.51 -8.96
CA ILE A 344 -5.04 -14.07 -8.88
C ILE A 344 -3.98 -13.84 -7.83
N VAL A 345 -2.93 -13.05 -8.14
CA VAL A 345 -1.85 -12.70 -7.20
C VAL A 345 -1.75 -11.18 -7.11
N GLU A 346 -2.14 -10.62 -5.99
CA GLU A 346 -2.28 -9.17 -5.83
C GLU A 346 -0.94 -8.46 -5.63
N GLY A 347 -0.41 -7.89 -6.70
CA GLY A 347 0.82 -7.08 -6.66
C GLY A 347 0.61 -5.65 -6.16
N ALA A 348 -0.54 -5.03 -6.46
CA ALA A 348 -0.95 -3.72 -5.93
C ALA A 348 -1.57 -3.84 -4.53
N ASN A 349 -1.78 -2.72 -3.84
CA ASN A 349 -2.55 -2.71 -2.60
C ASN A 349 -4.04 -2.54 -2.92
N GLY A 350 -4.89 -3.40 -2.34
CA GLY A 350 -6.33 -3.35 -2.51
C GLY A 350 -6.83 -3.41 -3.96
N PRO A 351 -6.23 -4.22 -4.86
CA PRO A 351 -6.66 -4.22 -6.27
C PRO A 351 -8.03 -4.88 -6.45
N THR A 352 -8.46 -5.71 -5.50
CA THR A 352 -9.79 -6.36 -5.48
C THR A 352 -10.64 -5.70 -4.39
N THR A 353 -11.82 -5.22 -4.77
CA THR A 353 -12.77 -4.65 -3.83
C THR A 353 -13.36 -5.72 -2.91
N ALA A 354 -13.83 -5.32 -1.71
CA ALA A 354 -14.33 -6.28 -0.72
C ALA A 354 -15.60 -7.02 -1.17
N ASP A 355 -16.40 -6.40 -1.99
CA ASP A 355 -17.63 -6.95 -2.58
C ASP A 355 -17.40 -7.82 -3.82
N ALA A 356 -16.22 -7.75 -4.44
CA ALA A 356 -15.80 -8.69 -5.48
C ALA A 356 -15.26 -10.02 -4.93
N ASP A 357 -14.71 -10.04 -3.70
CA ASP A 357 -14.16 -11.24 -3.07
C ASP A 357 -15.15 -12.43 -3.04
N PRO A 358 -16.43 -12.28 -2.63
CA PRO A 358 -17.40 -13.37 -2.64
C PRO A 358 -17.61 -13.96 -4.04
N ILE A 359 -17.70 -13.09 -5.06
CA ILE A 359 -17.91 -13.51 -6.46
C ILE A 359 -16.76 -14.39 -6.95
N LEU A 360 -15.52 -13.99 -6.66
CA LEU A 360 -14.34 -14.78 -7.02
C LEU A 360 -14.30 -16.12 -6.28
N ASN A 361 -14.63 -16.12 -4.99
CA ASN A 361 -14.68 -17.33 -4.16
C ASN A 361 -15.74 -18.33 -4.66
N GLU A 362 -16.96 -17.87 -4.97
CA GLU A 362 -18.04 -18.71 -5.52
C GLU A 362 -17.65 -19.34 -6.87
N ARG A 363 -16.83 -18.65 -7.66
CA ARG A 363 -16.28 -19.14 -8.92
C ARG A 363 -15.07 -20.05 -8.76
N GLY A 364 -14.62 -20.31 -7.53
CA GLY A 364 -13.46 -21.15 -7.25
C GLY A 364 -12.11 -20.52 -7.66
N ILE A 365 -12.06 -19.20 -7.85
CA ILE A 365 -10.82 -18.49 -8.19
C ILE A 365 -10.01 -18.28 -6.91
N THR A 366 -8.77 -18.78 -6.92
CA THR A 366 -7.85 -18.58 -5.79
C THR A 366 -7.25 -17.19 -5.85
N VAL A 367 -7.35 -16.41 -4.75
CA VAL A 367 -6.75 -15.08 -4.65
C VAL A 367 -5.68 -15.09 -3.56
N ILE A 368 -4.42 -14.84 -3.93
CA ILE A 368 -3.35 -14.55 -2.97
C ILE A 368 -3.42 -13.06 -2.64
N PRO A 369 -3.78 -12.70 -1.38
CA PRO A 369 -4.08 -11.32 -1.05
C PRO A 369 -2.85 -10.43 -0.98
N ASP A 370 -3.05 -9.15 -1.21
CA ASP A 370 -2.05 -8.09 -1.21
C ASP A 370 -1.19 -8.02 0.07
N ILE A 371 -1.80 -8.18 1.26
CA ILE A 371 -1.07 -8.15 2.53
C ILE A 371 0.00 -9.24 2.64
N LEU A 372 -0.11 -10.32 1.86
CA LEU A 372 0.89 -11.38 1.74
C LEU A 372 1.71 -11.23 0.47
N ALA A 373 1.08 -11.12 -0.70
CA ALA A 373 1.75 -11.21 -2.00
C ALA A 373 2.79 -10.10 -2.20
N ASN A 374 2.47 -8.85 -1.88
CA ASN A 374 3.36 -7.71 -2.07
C ASN A 374 4.22 -7.37 -0.84
N ALA A 375 4.26 -8.24 0.17
CA ALA A 375 5.00 -8.01 1.40
C ALA A 375 6.53 -8.08 1.24
N GLY A 376 7.06 -8.54 0.11
CA GLY A 376 8.50 -8.61 -0.15
C GLY A 376 9.24 -7.30 0.14
N GLY A 377 8.62 -6.17 -0.21
CA GLY A 377 9.18 -4.84 0.06
C GLY A 377 9.37 -4.53 1.55
N VAL A 378 8.40 -4.86 2.40
CA VAL A 378 8.52 -4.61 3.85
C VAL A 378 9.45 -5.63 4.51
N ILE A 379 9.51 -6.86 4.00
CA ILE A 379 10.46 -7.88 4.48
C ILE A 379 11.90 -7.42 4.24
N VAL A 380 12.24 -6.96 3.03
CA VAL A 380 13.59 -6.41 2.76
C VAL A 380 13.85 -5.14 3.56
N SER A 381 12.84 -4.29 3.78
CA SER A 381 12.98 -3.14 4.69
C SER A 381 13.29 -3.57 6.13
N TYR A 382 12.76 -4.70 6.58
CA TYR A 382 13.12 -5.25 7.89
C TYR A 382 14.61 -5.64 7.94
N TYR A 383 15.14 -6.31 6.91
CA TYR A 383 16.57 -6.64 6.87
C TYR A 383 17.47 -5.41 6.72
N GLU A 384 17.02 -4.35 6.03
CA GLU A 384 17.71 -3.06 6.01
C GLU A 384 17.79 -2.44 7.42
N TRP A 385 16.71 -2.48 8.18
CA TRP A 385 16.71 -2.00 9.55
C TRP A 385 17.62 -2.85 10.46
N VAL A 386 17.58 -4.19 10.33
CA VAL A 386 18.44 -5.11 11.10
C VAL A 386 19.92 -4.83 10.82
N GLN A 387 20.33 -4.69 9.55
CA GLN A 387 21.73 -4.39 9.21
C GLN A 387 22.17 -3.03 9.75
N ASN A 388 21.31 -2.02 9.68
CA ASN A 388 21.61 -0.68 10.22
C ASN A 388 21.69 -0.66 11.76
N ARG A 389 20.93 -1.53 12.44
CA ARG A 389 21.00 -1.69 13.91
C ARG A 389 22.27 -2.45 14.36
N ARG A 390 22.71 -3.40 13.55
CA ARG A 390 23.86 -4.28 13.88
C ARG A 390 25.19 -3.77 13.34
N GLY A 391 25.21 -2.84 12.38
CA GLY A 391 26.40 -2.41 11.70
C GLY A 391 27.00 -3.48 10.77
N HIS A 392 26.24 -4.53 10.43
CA HIS A 392 26.64 -5.60 9.52
C HIS A 392 25.73 -5.61 8.29
N TYR A 393 26.32 -5.44 7.11
CA TYR A 393 25.59 -5.29 5.85
C TYR A 393 25.58 -6.61 5.08
N TYR A 394 24.37 -7.04 4.70
CA TYR A 394 24.15 -8.27 3.95
C TYR A 394 24.52 -8.10 2.47
N THR A 395 24.98 -9.18 1.85
CA THR A 395 25.05 -9.29 0.39
C THR A 395 23.63 -9.36 -0.20
N GLU A 396 23.51 -9.11 -1.50
CA GLU A 396 22.22 -9.20 -2.17
C GLU A 396 21.64 -10.62 -2.10
N ALA A 397 22.47 -11.65 -2.27
CA ALA A 397 22.06 -13.05 -2.17
C ALA A 397 21.50 -13.39 -0.78
N GLU A 398 22.16 -12.93 0.29
CA GLU A 398 21.66 -13.14 1.66
C GLU A 398 20.33 -12.45 1.92
N VAL A 399 20.15 -11.21 1.41
CA VAL A 399 18.88 -10.49 1.55
C VAL A 399 17.76 -11.23 0.80
N GLN A 400 18.04 -11.66 -0.43
CA GLN A 400 17.09 -12.38 -1.26
C GLN A 400 16.68 -13.72 -0.63
N GLU A 401 17.65 -14.52 -0.20
CA GLU A 401 17.40 -15.81 0.45
C GLU A 401 16.54 -15.64 1.72
N ARG A 402 16.89 -14.69 2.57
CA ARG A 402 16.14 -14.39 3.81
C ARG A 402 14.72 -13.93 3.51
N ALA A 403 14.57 -13.04 2.53
CA ALA A 403 13.26 -12.53 2.13
C ALA A 403 12.38 -13.64 1.53
N ASP A 404 12.96 -14.47 0.65
CA ASP A 404 12.26 -15.61 0.05
C ASP A 404 11.82 -16.63 1.09
N ASN A 405 12.68 -16.96 2.06
CA ASN A 405 12.34 -17.87 3.14
C ASN A 405 11.21 -17.31 4.02
N THR A 406 11.28 -16.02 4.37
CA THR A 406 10.24 -15.37 5.19
C THR A 406 8.88 -15.40 4.48
N ILE A 407 8.84 -15.03 3.19
CA ILE A 407 7.56 -14.95 2.47
C ILE A 407 6.99 -16.34 2.16
N ARG A 408 7.84 -17.35 1.89
CA ARG A 408 7.40 -18.74 1.71
C ARG A 408 6.80 -19.31 2.99
N GLN A 409 7.46 -19.12 4.13
CA GLN A 409 6.93 -19.56 5.43
C GLN A 409 5.58 -18.92 5.74
N ALA A 410 5.46 -17.60 5.49
CA ALA A 410 4.18 -16.90 5.68
C ALA A 410 3.09 -17.45 4.75
N PHE A 411 3.41 -17.71 3.48
CA PHE A 411 2.47 -18.32 2.55
C PHE A 411 2.02 -19.71 3.02
N ASP A 412 2.96 -20.57 3.44
CA ASP A 412 2.67 -21.92 3.89
C ASP A 412 1.75 -21.93 5.12
N GLU A 413 1.94 -21.00 6.04
CA GLU A 413 1.07 -20.85 7.21
C GLU A 413 -0.34 -20.40 6.82
N VAL A 414 -0.43 -19.41 5.91
CA VAL A 414 -1.72 -18.95 5.38
C VAL A 414 -2.44 -20.06 4.62
N PHE A 415 -1.71 -20.81 3.79
CA PHE A 415 -2.27 -21.93 3.03
C PHE A 415 -2.77 -23.05 3.95
N ALA A 416 -1.99 -23.43 4.95
CA ALA A 416 -2.39 -24.43 5.94
C ALA A 416 -3.65 -24.01 6.72
N ARG A 417 -3.73 -22.73 7.12
CA ARG A 417 -4.91 -22.17 7.79
C ARG A 417 -6.13 -22.19 6.86
N ALA A 418 -5.98 -21.79 5.61
CA ALA A 418 -7.07 -21.79 4.63
C ALA A 418 -7.64 -23.21 4.42
N VAL A 419 -6.78 -24.20 4.25
CA VAL A 419 -7.18 -25.61 4.08
C VAL A 419 -7.87 -26.14 5.33
N SER A 420 -7.29 -25.95 6.51
CA SER A 420 -7.81 -26.48 7.78
C SER A 420 -9.16 -25.90 8.17
N GLN A 421 -9.39 -24.61 7.90
CA GLN A 421 -10.63 -23.91 8.23
C GLN A 421 -11.62 -23.81 7.06
N LYS A 422 -11.23 -24.26 5.85
CA LYS A 422 -12.05 -24.18 4.62
C LYS A 422 -12.47 -22.75 4.30
N VAL A 423 -11.53 -21.80 4.42
CA VAL A 423 -11.70 -20.39 4.09
C VAL A 423 -10.78 -19.98 2.95
N SER A 424 -11.00 -18.81 2.36
CA SER A 424 -10.12 -18.26 1.33
C SER A 424 -8.73 -17.90 1.90
N LEU A 425 -7.72 -17.80 1.03
CA LEU A 425 -6.37 -17.35 1.45
C LEU A 425 -6.40 -15.94 2.03
N ARG A 426 -7.27 -15.06 1.54
CA ARG A 426 -7.45 -13.72 2.12
C ARG A 426 -7.98 -13.78 3.55
N GLU A 427 -9.04 -14.54 3.78
CA GLU A 427 -9.58 -14.72 5.13
C GLU A 427 -8.54 -15.34 6.07
N ALA A 428 -7.85 -16.39 5.63
CA ALA A 428 -6.79 -17.02 6.40
C ALA A 428 -5.65 -16.04 6.76
N ALA A 429 -5.24 -15.20 5.80
CA ALA A 429 -4.21 -14.19 6.03
C ALA A 429 -4.64 -13.16 7.08
N TYR A 430 -5.88 -12.66 7.01
CA TYR A 430 -6.42 -11.76 8.02
C TYR A 430 -6.60 -12.44 9.39
N LEU A 431 -7.08 -13.69 9.44
CA LEU A 431 -7.17 -14.46 10.68
C LEU A 431 -5.82 -14.56 11.37
N ILE A 432 -4.75 -14.94 10.64
CA ILE A 432 -3.41 -15.05 11.20
C ILE A 432 -2.90 -13.68 11.67
N ALA A 433 -3.06 -12.64 10.85
CA ALA A 433 -2.59 -11.31 11.18
C ALA A 433 -3.26 -10.74 12.44
N VAL A 434 -4.60 -10.80 12.48
CA VAL A 434 -5.39 -10.30 13.62
C VAL A 434 -5.10 -11.12 14.88
N GLU A 435 -5.07 -12.46 14.79
CA GLU A 435 -4.76 -13.34 15.92
C GLU A 435 -3.39 -13.03 16.55
N ARG A 436 -2.35 -12.78 15.73
CA ARG A 436 -1.02 -12.40 16.23
C ARG A 436 -1.03 -11.08 16.97
N VAL A 437 -1.69 -10.06 16.41
CA VAL A 437 -1.77 -8.74 17.05
C VAL A 437 -2.56 -8.82 18.35
N VAL A 438 -3.72 -9.49 18.36
CA VAL A 438 -4.55 -9.67 19.55
C VAL A 438 -3.80 -10.44 20.64
N ARG A 439 -3.13 -11.53 20.28
CA ARG A 439 -2.33 -12.30 21.23
C ARG A 439 -1.23 -11.45 21.89
N ALA A 440 -0.53 -10.64 21.10
CA ALA A 440 0.49 -9.74 21.64
C ALA A 440 -0.12 -8.62 22.48
N LEU A 441 -1.27 -8.05 22.06
CA LEU A 441 -2.02 -7.05 22.81
C LEU A 441 -2.37 -7.57 24.23
N ARG A 442 -2.92 -8.79 24.31
CA ARG A 442 -3.24 -9.45 25.58
C ARG A 442 -2.01 -9.65 26.46
N MET A 443 -0.88 -10.08 25.88
CA MET A 443 0.37 -10.27 26.61
C MET A 443 0.96 -8.97 27.15
N HIS A 444 0.77 -7.87 26.47
CA HIS A 444 1.21 -6.55 26.94
C HIS A 444 0.32 -5.97 28.06
N GLY A 445 -0.87 -6.52 28.29
CA GLY A 445 -1.84 -5.99 29.27
C GLY A 445 -2.28 -4.56 28.96
N ARG A 446 -2.35 -4.20 27.70
CA ARG A 446 -2.71 -2.84 27.23
C ARG A 446 -4.19 -2.77 26.92
N TYR A 447 -5.00 -2.64 27.97
CA TYR A 447 -6.43 -2.35 27.89
C TYR A 447 -6.73 -1.03 28.60
#